data_144d76cec2598eb5dabd75e771da0e3d
#
_entry.id   144d76cec2598eb5dabd75e771da0e3d
#
_cell.length_a   1.000
_cell.length_b   1.000
_cell.length_c   1.000
_cell.angle_alpha   90.00
_cell.angle_beta   90.00
_cell.angle_gamma   90.00
#
_symmetry.space_group_name_H-M   'P 1'
#
loop_
_entity.id
_entity.type
_entity.pdbx_description
1 polymer ?
#
loop_
_entity_poly.entity_id
_entity_poly.type
_entity_poly.pdbx_seq_one_letter_code
_entity_poly.pdbx_strand_id
1 'polypeptide(L)'
;MNKVLDKFFTKADNGTVRLYDYDVTHLWLAGLVYAHIGYWVENLFRLASKGVLDSRNQLLPFLFCYTIAMWAMYLALGTTNHPRFFSHRVLEGNTRRDKILARIYYFTVVFLFVFFGEIVVGSIFEQVSGISLWDYSGIPLHVTKYTSIPTCAAMSLGVAVIMGNFFEGLMKKIQRIPYRTTVQLDYVLGTLILVDWLIMMVSINVFKKVPAYWSLQLLSFKDLLALFVK
;
A
#
# COMPACT_ATOMS: atom_id res chain seq x y z
N MET A 1 3.67 -12.10 -27.43
CA MET A 1 3.22 -11.30 -26.28
C MET A 1 2.35 -10.19 -26.83
N ASN A 2 1.37 -9.66 -26.12
CA ASN A 2 0.42 -8.69 -26.67
C ASN A 2 1.12 -7.31 -26.73
N LYS A 3 1.04 -6.59 -27.86
CA LYS A 3 1.69 -5.27 -28.10
C LYS A 3 1.46 -4.23 -26.96
N VAL A 4 0.41 -4.41 -26.18
CA VAL A 4 0.13 -3.56 -25.02
C VAL A 4 1.00 -3.94 -23.83
N LEU A 5 1.18 -5.23 -23.57
CA LEU A 5 2.00 -5.72 -22.43
C LEU A 5 3.49 -5.47 -22.65
N ASP A 6 3.96 -5.48 -23.89
CA ASP A 6 5.36 -5.22 -24.24
C ASP A 6 5.80 -3.77 -23.89
N LYS A 7 4.86 -2.85 -23.66
CA LYS A 7 5.14 -1.49 -23.18
C LYS A 7 5.50 -1.43 -21.69
N PHE A 8 5.10 -2.42 -20.93
CA PHE A 8 5.27 -2.48 -19.47
C PHE A 8 6.32 -3.52 -19.09
N PHE A 9 6.29 -4.67 -19.75
CA PHE A 9 7.11 -5.82 -19.42
C PHE A 9 8.15 -6.07 -20.50
N THR A 10 9.40 -6.26 -20.08
CA THR A 10 10.51 -6.64 -20.96
C THR A 10 11.11 -7.95 -20.47
N LYS A 11 11.62 -8.77 -21.40
CA LYS A 11 12.44 -9.93 -21.07
C LYS A 11 13.88 -9.47 -20.93
N ALA A 12 14.51 -9.77 -19.79
CA ALA A 12 15.93 -9.58 -19.59
C ALA A 12 16.73 -10.73 -20.24
N ASP A 13 18.02 -10.53 -20.47
CA ASP A 13 18.92 -11.51 -21.13
C ASP A 13 19.01 -12.84 -20.35
N ASN A 14 18.83 -12.78 -19.03
CA ASN A 14 18.79 -13.96 -18.15
C ASN A 14 17.42 -14.68 -18.16
N GLY A 15 16.47 -14.26 -19.01
CA GLY A 15 15.13 -14.85 -19.13
C GLY A 15 14.11 -14.38 -18.07
N THR A 16 14.49 -13.50 -17.14
CA THR A 16 13.55 -12.94 -16.16
C THR A 16 12.64 -11.91 -16.82
N VAL A 17 11.44 -11.69 -16.24
CA VAL A 17 10.50 -10.66 -16.69
C VAL A 17 10.71 -9.42 -15.83
N ARG A 18 10.86 -8.28 -16.45
CA ARG A 18 11.01 -6.97 -15.79
C ARG A 18 9.77 -6.12 -16.04
N LEU A 19 9.35 -5.43 -14.99
CA LEU A 19 8.41 -4.31 -15.06
C LEU A 19 9.22 -3.02 -14.95
N TYR A 20 9.37 -2.31 -16.05
CA TYR A 20 10.25 -1.14 -16.21
C TYR A 20 11.70 -1.44 -15.79
N ASP A 21 12.12 -0.94 -14.63
CA ASP A 21 13.52 -0.97 -14.20
C ASP A 21 13.84 -2.17 -13.30
N TYR A 22 12.84 -2.97 -12.85
CA TYR A 22 13.01 -4.02 -11.85
C TYR A 22 12.42 -5.37 -12.29
N ASP A 23 13.08 -6.45 -11.87
CA ASP A 23 12.55 -7.80 -12.06
C ASP A 23 11.26 -7.99 -11.24
N VAL A 24 10.27 -8.66 -11.85
CA VAL A 24 8.96 -8.89 -11.26
C VAL A 24 9.05 -9.64 -9.92
N THR A 25 9.96 -10.61 -9.80
CA THR A 25 10.22 -11.32 -8.53
C THR A 25 10.74 -10.39 -7.44
N HIS A 26 11.73 -9.56 -7.73
CA HIS A 26 12.23 -8.59 -6.76
C HIS A 26 11.17 -7.54 -6.37
N LEU A 27 10.34 -7.13 -7.33
CA LEU A 27 9.19 -6.26 -7.04
C LEU A 27 8.16 -6.96 -6.17
N TRP A 28 7.94 -8.27 -6.37
CA TRP A 28 7.01 -9.03 -5.54
C TRP A 28 7.51 -9.07 -4.09
N LEU A 29 8.78 -9.39 -3.87
CA LEU A 29 9.39 -9.35 -2.55
C LEU A 29 9.29 -7.96 -1.90
N ALA A 30 9.52 -6.89 -2.67
CA ALA A 30 9.30 -5.53 -2.18
C ALA A 30 7.86 -5.32 -1.74
N GLY A 31 6.87 -5.81 -2.50
CA GLY A 31 5.46 -5.76 -2.14
C GLY A 31 5.16 -6.45 -0.81
N LEU A 32 5.77 -7.60 -0.54
CA LEU A 32 5.62 -8.30 0.74
C LEU A 32 6.22 -7.50 1.90
N VAL A 33 7.35 -6.84 1.68
CA VAL A 33 7.93 -5.90 2.66
C VAL A 33 6.96 -4.73 2.92
N TYR A 34 6.34 -4.17 1.88
CA TYR A 34 5.34 -3.11 2.04
C TYR A 34 4.06 -3.59 2.75
N ALA A 35 3.65 -4.85 2.56
CA ALA A 35 2.55 -5.44 3.32
C ALA A 35 2.83 -5.43 4.83
N HIS A 36 4.07 -5.75 5.23
CA HIS A 36 4.50 -5.69 6.62
C HIS A 36 4.57 -4.25 7.15
N ILE A 37 5.16 -3.34 6.38
CA ILE A 37 5.21 -1.91 6.74
C ILE A 37 3.80 -1.36 6.90
N GLY A 38 2.89 -1.65 5.97
CA GLY A 38 1.49 -1.23 6.02
C GLY A 38 0.76 -1.71 7.28
N TYR A 39 0.99 -2.96 7.68
CA TYR A 39 0.46 -3.50 8.92
C TYR A 39 0.86 -2.66 10.15
N TRP A 40 2.13 -2.28 10.25
CA TRP A 40 2.59 -1.45 11.36
C TRP A 40 2.13 -0.01 11.25
N VAL A 41 2.09 0.57 10.05
CA VAL A 41 1.56 1.93 9.84
C VAL A 41 0.11 2.03 10.31
N GLU A 42 -0.73 1.08 9.95
CA GLU A 42 -2.12 1.06 10.41
C GLU A 42 -2.25 0.84 11.92
N ASN A 43 -1.45 -0.05 12.50
CA ASN A 43 -1.44 -0.25 13.95
C ASN A 43 -0.97 1.00 14.69
N LEU A 44 0.06 1.70 14.21
CA LEU A 44 0.52 2.96 14.80
C LEU A 44 -0.54 4.06 14.69
N PHE A 45 -1.22 4.15 13.55
CA PHE A 45 -2.34 5.08 13.39
C PHE A 45 -3.48 4.79 14.38
N ARG A 46 -3.84 3.53 14.58
CA ARG A 46 -4.87 3.13 15.54
C ARG A 46 -4.43 3.33 16.99
N LEU A 47 -3.18 3.05 17.30
CA LEU A 47 -2.61 3.35 18.61
C LEU A 47 -2.71 4.85 18.91
N ALA A 48 -2.30 5.71 17.98
CA ALA A 48 -2.36 7.15 18.16
C ALA A 48 -3.81 7.67 18.28
N SER A 49 -4.73 7.16 17.47
CA SER A 49 -6.11 7.66 17.38
C SER A 49 -7.05 7.05 18.43
N LYS A 50 -6.90 5.76 18.74
CA LYS A 50 -7.84 4.97 19.56
C LYS A 50 -7.20 4.25 20.74
N GLY A 51 -5.88 4.29 20.89
CA GLY A 51 -5.15 3.54 21.92
C GLY A 51 -5.18 2.03 21.70
N VAL A 52 -5.35 1.53 20.47
CA VAL A 52 -5.49 0.11 20.18
C VAL A 52 -4.40 -0.37 19.23
N LEU A 53 -3.77 -1.48 19.58
CA LEU A 53 -3.01 -2.32 18.66
C LEU A 53 -3.77 -3.63 18.47
N ASP A 54 -3.91 -4.11 17.24
CA ASP A 54 -4.63 -5.36 17.00
C ASP A 54 -4.07 -6.16 15.80
N SER A 55 -4.62 -7.34 15.60
CA SER A 55 -4.23 -8.25 14.52
C SER A 55 -4.54 -7.73 13.11
N ARG A 56 -5.25 -6.62 12.97
CA ARG A 56 -5.75 -6.11 11.68
C ARG A 56 -6.51 -7.16 10.88
N ASN A 57 -7.22 -8.04 11.56
CA ASN A 57 -8.00 -9.15 11.01
C ASN A 57 -7.16 -10.24 10.30
N GLN A 58 -5.85 -10.22 10.51
CA GLN A 58 -4.89 -11.17 9.94
C GLN A 58 -4.24 -12.00 11.04
N LEU A 59 -3.82 -13.23 10.73
CA LEU A 59 -2.97 -14.06 11.59
C LEU A 59 -1.52 -13.58 11.59
N LEU A 60 -1.05 -13.19 10.41
CA LEU A 60 0.30 -12.73 10.18
C LEU A 60 0.36 -11.19 10.17
N PRO A 61 1.48 -10.59 10.56
CA PRO A 61 1.63 -9.13 10.57
C PRO A 61 1.86 -8.56 9.15
N PHE A 62 0.94 -8.84 8.24
CA PHE A 62 0.99 -8.39 6.85
C PHE A 62 -0.39 -7.98 6.36
N LEU A 63 -0.47 -6.89 5.61
CA LEU A 63 -1.67 -6.46 4.92
C LEU A 63 -1.48 -6.57 3.42
N PHE A 64 -1.99 -7.62 2.80
CA PHE A 64 -1.80 -7.92 1.38
C PHE A 64 -2.26 -6.80 0.44
N CYS A 65 -3.24 -5.99 0.86
CA CYS A 65 -3.68 -4.81 0.11
C CYS A 65 -2.55 -3.80 -0.16
N TYR A 66 -1.54 -3.69 0.73
CA TYR A 66 -0.38 -2.83 0.51
C TYR A 66 0.58 -3.37 -0.55
N THR A 67 0.67 -4.70 -0.71
CA THR A 67 1.37 -5.30 -1.86
C THR A 67 0.70 -4.87 -3.16
N ILE A 68 -0.63 -5.02 -3.25
CA ILE A 68 -1.40 -4.63 -4.43
C ILE A 68 -1.28 -3.13 -4.71
N ALA A 69 -1.39 -2.30 -3.66
CA ALA A 69 -1.28 -0.85 -3.78
C ALA A 69 0.10 -0.43 -4.29
N MET A 70 1.19 -1.00 -3.74
CA MET A 70 2.56 -0.72 -4.19
C MET A 70 2.74 -1.07 -5.67
N TRP A 71 2.27 -2.25 -6.09
CA TRP A 71 2.33 -2.67 -7.48
C TRP A 71 1.54 -1.75 -8.41
N ALA A 72 0.31 -1.39 -8.01
CA ALA A 72 -0.55 -0.49 -8.78
C ALA A 72 0.10 0.89 -8.92
N MET A 73 0.65 1.44 -7.82
CA MET A 73 1.34 2.73 -7.83
C MET A 73 2.61 2.69 -8.70
N TYR A 74 3.44 1.65 -8.57
CA TYR A 74 4.64 1.52 -9.38
C TYR A 74 4.31 1.35 -10.87
N LEU A 75 3.32 0.52 -11.21
CA LEU A 75 2.86 0.31 -12.58
C LEU A 75 2.29 1.59 -13.21
N ALA A 76 1.46 2.32 -12.45
CA ALA A 76 0.77 3.50 -12.97
C ALA A 76 1.62 4.76 -12.93
N LEU A 77 2.42 4.95 -11.88
CA LEU A 77 3.07 6.23 -11.57
C LEU A 77 4.61 6.15 -11.46
N GLY A 78 5.18 4.95 -11.42
CA GLY A 78 6.62 4.78 -11.17
C GLY A 78 7.02 5.21 -9.76
N THR A 79 8.10 5.99 -9.66
CA THR A 79 8.56 6.62 -8.41
C THR A 79 8.47 8.14 -8.50
N THR A 80 8.56 8.83 -7.35
CA THR A 80 8.59 10.31 -7.35
C THR A 80 9.82 10.88 -8.06
N ASN A 81 10.92 10.12 -8.11
CA ASN A 81 12.15 10.55 -8.81
C ASN A 81 12.08 10.28 -10.31
N HIS A 82 11.32 9.26 -10.70
CA HIS A 82 11.10 8.86 -12.09
C HIS A 82 9.59 8.71 -12.34
N PRO A 83 8.83 9.83 -12.30
CA PRO A 83 7.38 9.79 -12.40
C PRO A 83 6.95 9.35 -13.80
N ARG A 84 5.90 8.55 -13.81
CA ARG A 84 5.27 8.01 -15.03
C ARG A 84 3.78 8.30 -15.02
N PHE A 85 3.18 8.18 -16.16
CA PHE A 85 1.76 7.93 -16.30
C PHE A 85 1.62 6.68 -17.16
N PHE A 86 1.46 5.55 -16.50
CA PHE A 86 1.60 4.22 -17.11
C PHE A 86 2.93 4.07 -17.84
N SER A 87 2.93 3.69 -19.12
CA SER A 87 4.16 3.49 -19.92
C SER A 87 4.92 4.77 -20.27
N HIS A 88 4.33 5.95 -20.06
CA HIS A 88 4.93 7.22 -20.43
C HIS A 88 5.64 7.87 -19.25
N ARG A 89 6.90 8.24 -19.44
CA ARG A 89 7.61 9.07 -18.47
C ARG A 89 7.11 10.51 -18.54
N VAL A 90 6.96 11.15 -17.39
CA VAL A 90 6.52 12.54 -17.29
C VAL A 90 7.50 13.33 -16.41
N LEU A 91 7.70 14.61 -16.70
CA LEU A 91 8.54 15.52 -15.91
C LEU A 91 10.00 15.03 -15.73
N GLU A 92 10.66 14.62 -16.80
CA GLU A 92 12.04 14.07 -16.79
C GLU A 92 13.15 15.13 -16.55
N GLY A 93 12.82 16.35 -16.21
CA GLY A 93 13.80 17.40 -15.99
C GLY A 93 14.64 17.22 -14.73
N ASN A 94 15.90 17.69 -14.77
CA ASN A 94 16.84 17.58 -13.66
C ASN A 94 16.92 18.84 -12.78
N THR A 95 16.17 19.89 -13.12
CA THR A 95 16.19 21.14 -12.35
C THR A 95 15.46 20.98 -11.02
N ARG A 96 15.74 21.87 -10.07
CA ARG A 96 15.02 21.91 -8.78
C ARG A 96 13.51 22.07 -8.98
N ARG A 97 13.12 22.87 -9.99
CA ARG A 97 11.72 23.09 -10.35
C ARG A 97 11.06 21.80 -10.83
N ASP A 98 11.72 21.05 -11.72
CA ASP A 98 11.19 19.79 -12.24
C ASP A 98 10.97 18.76 -11.13
N LYS A 99 11.90 18.65 -10.19
CA LYS A 99 11.77 17.76 -9.01
C LYS A 99 10.59 18.14 -8.12
N ILE A 100 10.33 19.44 -7.94
CA ILE A 100 9.16 19.91 -7.17
C ILE A 100 7.87 19.58 -7.92
N LEU A 101 7.82 19.87 -9.23
CA LEU A 101 6.66 19.55 -10.06
C LEU A 101 6.38 18.04 -10.11
N ALA A 102 7.42 17.22 -10.21
CA ALA A 102 7.31 15.76 -10.15
C ALA A 102 6.68 15.28 -8.83
N ARG A 103 7.09 15.86 -7.70
CA ARG A 103 6.50 15.53 -6.38
C ARG A 103 5.04 15.97 -6.26
N ILE A 104 4.72 17.18 -6.74
CA ILE A 104 3.34 17.70 -6.74
C ILE A 104 2.46 16.82 -7.63
N TYR A 105 2.93 16.51 -8.85
CA TYR A 105 2.24 15.62 -9.76
C TYR A 105 1.96 14.26 -9.10
N TYR A 106 3.01 13.65 -8.54
CA TYR A 106 2.91 12.34 -7.91
C TYR A 106 1.90 12.36 -6.75
N PHE A 107 2.02 13.34 -5.84
CA PHE A 107 1.08 13.52 -4.73
C PHE A 107 -0.37 13.68 -5.24
N THR A 108 -0.59 14.56 -6.22
CA THR A 108 -1.93 14.84 -6.72
C THR A 108 -2.57 13.61 -7.36
N VAL A 109 -1.81 12.89 -8.18
CA VAL A 109 -2.36 11.69 -8.84
C VAL A 109 -2.60 10.57 -7.83
N VAL A 110 -1.70 10.35 -6.87
CA VAL A 110 -1.91 9.38 -5.78
C VAL A 110 -3.13 9.77 -4.96
N PHE A 111 -3.33 11.07 -4.65
CA PHE A 111 -4.51 11.55 -3.93
C PHE A 111 -5.81 11.18 -4.66
N LEU A 112 -5.86 11.39 -5.96
CA LEU A 112 -7.04 11.01 -6.75
C LEU A 112 -7.25 9.49 -6.76
N PHE A 113 -6.18 8.71 -6.93
CA PHE A 113 -6.27 7.25 -6.90
C PHE A 113 -6.74 6.73 -5.53
N VAL A 114 -6.21 7.26 -4.43
CA VAL A 114 -6.65 6.89 -3.07
C VAL A 114 -8.11 7.31 -2.87
N PHE A 115 -8.44 8.57 -3.18
CA PHE A 115 -9.77 9.12 -2.98
C PHE A 115 -10.86 8.30 -3.70
N PHE A 116 -10.71 8.08 -4.99
CA PHE A 116 -11.67 7.28 -5.75
C PHE A 116 -11.56 5.79 -5.45
N GLY A 117 -10.36 5.28 -5.21
CA GLY A 117 -10.12 3.90 -4.86
C GLY A 117 -10.81 3.49 -3.55
N GLU A 118 -10.73 4.32 -2.50
CA GLU A 118 -11.43 4.07 -1.23
C GLU A 118 -12.96 4.03 -1.41
N ILE A 119 -13.53 4.93 -2.23
CA ILE A 119 -14.98 4.92 -2.51
C ILE A 119 -15.37 3.63 -3.23
N VAL A 120 -14.66 3.30 -4.31
CA VAL A 120 -14.99 2.12 -5.14
C VAL A 120 -14.79 0.83 -4.35
N VAL A 121 -13.63 0.65 -3.74
CA VAL A 121 -13.30 -0.58 -2.99
C VAL A 121 -14.20 -0.72 -1.77
N GLY A 122 -14.42 0.37 -1.00
CA GLY A 122 -15.28 0.35 0.17
C GLY A 122 -16.74 0.04 -0.18
N SER A 123 -17.26 0.67 -1.24
CA SER A 123 -18.64 0.43 -1.70
C SER A 123 -18.84 -1.01 -2.20
N ILE A 124 -17.93 -1.50 -3.06
CA ILE A 124 -18.02 -2.86 -3.59
C ILE A 124 -17.90 -3.89 -2.45
N PHE A 125 -16.92 -3.68 -1.56
CA PHE A 125 -16.70 -4.61 -0.46
C PHE A 125 -17.92 -4.72 0.44
N GLU A 126 -18.52 -3.59 0.82
CA GLU A 126 -19.72 -3.59 1.68
C GLU A 126 -20.94 -4.17 0.96
N GLN A 127 -21.12 -3.91 -0.34
CA GLN A 127 -22.20 -4.53 -1.12
C GLN A 127 -22.10 -6.06 -1.16
N VAL A 128 -20.87 -6.58 -1.28
CA VAL A 128 -20.63 -8.04 -1.37
C VAL A 128 -20.65 -8.70 0.00
N SER A 129 -19.98 -8.10 0.99
CA SER A 129 -19.83 -8.70 2.32
C SER A 129 -20.97 -8.38 3.28
N GLY A 130 -21.65 -7.25 3.10
CA GLY A 130 -22.58 -6.67 4.08
C GLY A 130 -21.88 -6.03 5.29
N ILE A 131 -20.55 -5.91 5.27
CA ILE A 131 -19.72 -5.40 6.37
C ILE A 131 -18.87 -4.23 5.87
N SER A 132 -18.93 -3.09 6.58
CA SER A 132 -18.02 -1.97 6.33
C SER A 132 -16.68 -2.22 7.04
N LEU A 133 -15.57 -2.26 6.30
CA LEU A 133 -14.24 -2.45 6.88
C LEU A 133 -13.70 -1.20 7.57
N TRP A 134 -14.12 -0.03 7.11
CA TRP A 134 -13.77 1.27 7.70
C TRP A 134 -14.93 2.26 7.51
N ASP A 135 -14.95 3.26 8.36
CA ASP A 135 -15.93 4.35 8.32
C ASP A 135 -15.25 5.64 8.76
N TYR A 136 -15.25 6.62 7.87
CA TYR A 136 -14.69 7.96 8.09
C TYR A 136 -15.76 9.01 8.39
N SER A 137 -17.02 8.64 8.61
CA SER A 137 -18.11 9.59 8.89
C SER A 137 -17.83 10.50 10.10
N GLY A 138 -17.02 10.02 11.05
CA GLY A 138 -16.58 10.82 12.21
C GLY A 138 -15.38 11.73 11.96
N ILE A 139 -14.81 11.76 10.75
CA ILE A 139 -13.64 12.57 10.41
C ILE A 139 -14.11 13.85 9.70
N PRO A 140 -13.59 15.03 10.08
CA PRO A 140 -13.90 16.28 9.38
C PRO A 140 -13.58 16.18 7.88
N LEU A 141 -14.38 16.83 7.03
CA LEU A 141 -14.24 16.83 5.57
C LEU A 141 -14.32 15.41 4.95
N HIS A 142 -15.06 14.48 5.57
CA HIS A 142 -15.44 13.26 4.87
C HIS A 142 -16.38 13.60 3.71
N VAL A 143 -16.20 12.92 2.60
CA VAL A 143 -17.05 13.09 1.40
C VAL A 143 -18.06 11.96 1.31
N THR A 144 -17.63 10.77 1.68
CA THR A 144 -18.46 9.58 1.89
C THR A 144 -18.00 8.89 3.18
N LYS A 145 -18.77 7.89 3.66
CA LYS A 145 -18.29 7.08 4.78
C LYS A 145 -16.98 6.33 4.48
N TYR A 146 -16.63 6.18 3.21
CA TYR A 146 -15.44 5.44 2.80
C TYR A 146 -14.20 6.33 2.63
N THR A 147 -14.37 7.66 2.46
CA THR A 147 -13.24 8.54 2.18
C THR A 147 -13.38 9.92 2.83
N SER A 148 -12.25 10.48 3.24
CA SER A 148 -12.13 11.85 3.72
C SER A 148 -10.91 12.56 3.14
N ILE A 149 -11.02 13.87 2.93
CA ILE A 149 -9.91 14.66 2.38
C ILE A 149 -8.63 14.56 3.23
N PRO A 150 -8.70 14.70 4.58
CA PRO A 150 -7.49 14.61 5.41
C PRO A 150 -6.81 13.24 5.37
N THR A 151 -7.60 12.15 5.39
CA THR A 151 -7.03 10.79 5.35
C THR A 151 -6.39 10.49 4.00
N CYS A 152 -7.06 10.87 2.90
CA CYS A 152 -6.49 10.75 1.55
C CYS A 152 -5.21 11.57 1.39
N ALA A 153 -5.17 12.80 1.90
CA ALA A 153 -3.99 13.65 1.84
C ALA A 153 -2.81 13.05 2.65
N ALA A 154 -3.08 12.59 3.88
CA ALA A 154 -2.07 11.95 4.71
C ALA A 154 -1.52 10.66 4.08
N MET A 155 -2.40 9.80 3.56
CA MET A 155 -2.03 8.57 2.86
C MET A 155 -1.19 8.89 1.62
N SER A 156 -1.62 9.84 0.81
CA SER A 156 -0.93 10.24 -0.43
C SER A 156 0.43 10.83 -0.16
N LEU A 157 0.57 11.63 0.89
CA LEU A 157 1.86 12.13 1.33
C LEU A 157 2.78 10.98 1.78
N GLY A 158 2.26 10.05 2.58
CA GLY A 158 2.98 8.86 2.99
C GLY A 158 3.49 8.04 1.80
N VAL A 159 2.62 7.77 0.84
CA VAL A 159 2.99 7.04 -0.40
C VAL A 159 4.04 7.82 -1.19
N ALA A 160 3.89 9.13 -1.38
CA ALA A 160 4.85 9.95 -2.10
C ALA A 160 6.24 9.96 -1.42
N VAL A 161 6.28 10.04 -0.09
CA VAL A 161 7.53 9.96 0.69
C VAL A 161 8.18 8.58 0.57
N ILE A 162 7.40 7.52 0.71
CA ILE A 162 7.88 6.15 0.62
C ILE A 162 8.44 5.87 -0.79
N MET A 163 7.67 6.15 -1.83
CA MET A 163 8.07 5.90 -3.22
C MET A 163 9.20 6.82 -3.69
N GLY A 164 9.36 7.99 -3.08
CA GLY A 164 10.43 8.93 -3.42
C GLY A 164 11.75 8.71 -2.70
N ASN A 165 11.70 8.29 -1.43
CA ASN A 165 12.90 8.27 -0.59
C ASN A 165 13.33 6.83 -0.23
N PHE A 166 12.39 5.90 -0.10
CA PHE A 166 12.69 4.55 0.43
C PHE A 166 12.63 3.46 -0.64
N PHE A 167 11.76 3.57 -1.62
CA PHE A 167 11.52 2.51 -2.60
C PHE A 167 12.78 2.10 -3.36
N GLU A 168 13.50 3.05 -3.94
CA GLU A 168 14.71 2.75 -4.72
C GLU A 168 15.83 2.17 -3.83
N GLY A 169 15.96 2.68 -2.60
CA GLY A 169 16.90 2.15 -1.61
C GLY A 169 16.58 0.72 -1.21
N LEU A 170 15.30 0.40 -1.01
CA LEU A 170 14.83 -0.95 -0.77
C LEU A 170 15.10 -1.86 -1.96
N MET A 171 14.76 -1.43 -3.17
CA MET A 171 14.98 -2.20 -4.39
C MET A 171 16.47 -2.50 -4.61
N LYS A 172 17.37 -1.54 -4.37
CA LYS A 172 18.82 -1.77 -4.42
C LYS A 172 19.30 -2.84 -3.45
N LYS A 173 18.66 -2.97 -2.27
CA LYS A 173 18.97 -4.02 -1.30
C LYS A 173 18.40 -5.37 -1.76
N ILE A 174 17.15 -5.39 -2.20
CA ILE A 174 16.47 -6.61 -2.66
C ILE A 174 17.16 -7.20 -3.89
N GLN A 175 17.60 -6.39 -4.86
CA GLN A 175 18.32 -6.83 -6.04
C GLN A 175 19.69 -7.49 -5.74
N ARG A 176 20.23 -7.32 -4.52
CA ARG A 176 21.44 -8.04 -4.07
C ARG A 176 21.15 -9.48 -3.64
N ILE A 177 19.88 -9.80 -3.39
CA ILE A 177 19.47 -11.16 -3.03
C ILE A 177 19.53 -12.01 -4.30
N PRO A 178 20.19 -13.21 -4.26
CA PRO A 178 20.22 -14.08 -5.41
C PRO A 178 18.82 -14.42 -5.91
N TYR A 179 18.61 -14.42 -7.21
CA TYR A 179 17.31 -14.64 -7.84
C TYR A 179 16.60 -15.91 -7.32
N ARG A 180 17.35 -17.01 -7.18
CA ARG A 180 16.80 -18.27 -6.64
C ARG A 180 16.26 -18.12 -5.22
N THR A 181 16.97 -17.39 -4.37
CA THR A 181 16.53 -17.11 -2.99
C THR A 181 15.30 -16.21 -2.99
N THR A 182 15.27 -15.20 -3.85
CA THR A 182 14.09 -14.31 -4.00
C THR A 182 12.86 -15.12 -4.39
N VAL A 183 12.97 -15.99 -5.40
CA VAL A 183 11.85 -16.86 -5.82
C VAL A 183 11.36 -17.77 -4.68
N GLN A 184 12.29 -18.33 -3.89
CA GLN A 184 11.91 -19.15 -2.73
C GLN A 184 11.18 -18.34 -1.66
N LEU A 185 11.67 -17.13 -1.34
CA LEU A 185 11.02 -16.23 -0.39
C LEU A 185 9.63 -15.79 -0.89
N ASP A 186 9.52 -15.42 -2.16
CA ASP A 186 8.26 -15.04 -2.78
C ASP A 186 7.24 -16.17 -2.71
N TYR A 187 7.66 -17.39 -3.01
CA TYR A 187 6.78 -18.55 -2.95
C TYR A 187 6.31 -18.82 -1.51
N VAL A 188 7.23 -18.89 -0.55
CA VAL A 188 6.88 -19.22 0.84
C VAL A 188 6.07 -18.09 1.48
N LEU A 189 6.61 -16.86 1.51
CA LEU A 189 5.96 -15.73 2.17
C LEU A 189 4.69 -15.32 1.42
N GLY A 190 4.76 -15.27 0.09
CA GLY A 190 3.60 -14.92 -0.74
C GLY A 190 2.44 -15.90 -0.55
N THR A 191 2.72 -17.20 -0.50
CA THR A 191 1.68 -18.21 -0.23
C THR A 191 1.09 -18.05 1.16
N LEU A 192 1.91 -17.88 2.19
CA LEU A 192 1.44 -17.71 3.58
C LEU A 192 0.55 -16.47 3.72
N ILE A 193 0.99 -15.34 3.16
CA ILE A 193 0.24 -14.07 3.22
C ILE A 193 -1.05 -14.16 2.41
N LEU A 194 -1.02 -14.78 1.24
CA LEU A 194 -2.21 -14.99 0.42
C LEU A 194 -3.23 -15.89 1.12
N VAL A 195 -2.78 -16.99 1.73
CA VAL A 195 -3.65 -17.90 2.48
C VAL A 195 -4.29 -17.18 3.68
N ASP A 196 -3.51 -16.41 4.44
CA ASP A 196 -4.01 -15.61 5.56
C ASP A 196 -5.07 -14.60 5.09
N TRP A 197 -4.80 -13.90 4.00
CA TRP A 197 -5.75 -12.96 3.41
C TRP A 197 -7.02 -13.67 2.92
N LEU A 198 -6.92 -14.86 2.31
CA LEU A 198 -8.06 -15.66 1.88
C LEU A 198 -8.90 -16.15 3.08
N ILE A 199 -8.27 -16.56 4.18
CA ILE A 199 -8.95 -16.92 5.42
C ILE A 199 -9.80 -15.74 5.92
N MET A 200 -9.22 -14.53 5.95
CA MET A 200 -9.96 -13.31 6.30
C MET A 200 -11.14 -13.08 5.36
N MET A 201 -10.92 -13.16 4.05
CA MET A 201 -11.95 -12.93 3.03
C MET A 201 -13.10 -13.94 3.14
N VAL A 202 -12.79 -15.22 3.35
CA VAL A 202 -13.81 -16.27 3.57
C VAL A 202 -14.56 -16.01 4.88
N SER A 203 -13.85 -15.65 5.95
CA SER A 203 -14.49 -15.32 7.24
C SER A 203 -15.51 -14.19 7.09
N ILE A 204 -15.15 -13.12 6.41
CA ILE A 204 -16.01 -11.96 6.24
C ILE A 204 -17.16 -12.24 5.27
N ASN A 205 -16.88 -12.82 4.11
CA ASN A 205 -17.90 -12.94 3.05
C ASN A 205 -18.83 -14.13 3.23
N VAL A 206 -18.33 -15.26 3.77
CA VAL A 206 -19.13 -16.49 3.96
C VAL A 206 -19.71 -16.55 5.37
N PHE A 207 -18.88 -16.38 6.40
CA PHE A 207 -19.30 -16.51 7.79
C PHE A 207 -19.82 -15.21 8.39
N LYS A 208 -19.73 -14.08 7.66
CA LYS A 208 -20.14 -12.73 8.13
C LYS A 208 -19.49 -12.33 9.46
N LYS A 209 -18.25 -12.78 9.68
CA LYS A 209 -17.47 -12.50 10.88
C LYS A 209 -16.17 -11.83 10.54
N VAL A 210 -15.90 -10.71 11.16
CA VAL A 210 -14.58 -10.04 11.08
C VAL A 210 -13.66 -10.76 12.07
N PRO A 211 -12.60 -11.44 11.61
CA PRO A 211 -11.68 -12.12 12.51
C PRO A 211 -10.91 -11.13 13.38
N ALA A 212 -10.75 -11.49 14.66
CA ALA A 212 -9.94 -10.74 15.62
C ALA A 212 -9.11 -11.75 16.41
N TYR A 213 -7.84 -11.86 16.11
CA TYR A 213 -6.98 -12.86 16.72
C TYR A 213 -6.36 -12.37 18.03
N TRP A 214 -6.03 -11.09 18.09
CA TRP A 214 -5.54 -10.44 19.31
C TRP A 214 -5.82 -8.93 19.26
N SER A 215 -5.93 -8.32 20.45
CA SER A 215 -6.08 -6.89 20.62
C SER A 215 -5.46 -6.46 21.94
N LEU A 216 -4.75 -5.35 21.93
CA LEU A 216 -4.13 -4.73 23.09
C LEU A 216 -4.64 -3.31 23.24
N GLN A 217 -5.28 -3.01 24.38
CA GLN A 217 -5.74 -1.66 24.71
C GLN A 217 -4.64 -0.91 25.45
N LEU A 218 -4.27 0.24 24.96
CA LEU A 218 -3.28 1.17 25.54
C LEU A 218 -3.89 2.57 25.63
N LEU A 219 -3.13 3.53 26.11
CA LEU A 219 -3.54 4.94 26.11
C LEU A 219 -3.45 5.51 24.70
N SER A 220 -4.49 6.20 24.25
CA SER A 220 -4.43 6.97 23.01
C SER A 220 -3.63 8.26 23.20
N PHE A 221 -3.24 8.90 22.08
CA PHE A 221 -2.59 10.20 22.15
C PHE A 221 -3.47 11.26 22.82
N LYS A 222 -4.80 11.18 22.66
CA LYS A 222 -5.76 12.07 23.35
C LYS A 222 -5.75 11.85 24.85
N ASP A 223 -5.69 10.59 25.31
CA ASP A 223 -5.63 10.24 26.72
C ASP A 223 -4.32 10.73 27.35
N LEU A 224 -3.20 10.57 26.63
CA LEU A 224 -1.90 11.09 27.05
C LEU A 224 -1.92 12.62 27.19
N LEU A 225 -2.44 13.34 26.19
CA LEU A 225 -2.58 14.80 26.28
C LEU A 225 -3.45 15.23 27.47
N ALA A 226 -4.54 14.51 27.75
CA ALA A 226 -5.42 14.81 28.89
C ALA A 226 -4.72 14.63 30.25
N LEU A 227 -3.66 13.84 30.34
CA LEU A 227 -2.85 13.69 31.56
C LEU A 227 -1.92 14.89 31.78
N PHE A 228 -1.51 15.60 30.72
CA PHE A 228 -0.61 16.77 30.80
C PHE A 228 -1.34 18.12 30.90
N VAL A 229 -2.65 18.15 30.62
CA VAL A 229 -3.47 19.37 30.65
C VAL A 229 -4.23 19.53 31.99
N LYS A 230 -4.09 18.59 32.91
CA LYS A 230 -4.54 18.69 34.29
C LYS A 230 -3.42 19.32 35.16
#